data_d8125add4a09a287be676f06ec303f58
#
_entry.id   d8125add4a09a287be676f06ec303f58
#
_cell.length_a   1.000
_cell.length_b   1.000
_cell.length_c   1.000
_cell.angle_alpha   90.00
_cell.angle_beta   90.00
_cell.angle_gamma   90.00
#
_symmetry.space_group_name_H-M   'P 1'
#
loop_
_entity.id
_entity.type
_entity.pdbx_description
1 polymer ?
#
loop_
_entity_poly.entity_id
_entity_poly.type
_entity_poly.pdbx_seq_one_letter_code
_entity_poly.pdbx_strand_id
1 'polypeptide(L)'
;MTHHEPPAPKKILYIDLDNTLVDFPSGIARLSARDQIEYEGHYDDAPGIFGLMDPLPDALEAYRKLAQHFDTYTLSTAPWHNASAWHDKVLWVQEHLGLTSESVAYKRLILSHHKNLNRGDFLVDDRSANGAGEFEGEWLQFGPGAAFPSWASVTEYLLERAQTPMADVGTDLRASARAR
;
A
#
# COMPACT_ATOMS: atom_id res chain seq x y z
N MET A 1 37.38 -10.33 17.07
CA MET A 1 36.03 -9.79 17.25
C MET A 1 35.56 -9.31 15.89
N THR A 2 34.75 -10.09 15.20
CA THR A 2 34.18 -9.69 13.89
C THR A 2 33.08 -8.69 14.18
N HIS A 3 33.31 -7.43 13.83
CA HIS A 3 32.25 -6.40 13.79
C HIS A 3 31.21 -6.85 12.77
N HIS A 4 30.07 -7.34 13.25
CA HIS A 4 28.93 -7.58 12.41
C HIS A 4 28.27 -6.20 12.18
N GLU A 5 28.50 -5.63 11.01
CA GLU A 5 27.83 -4.40 10.60
C GLU A 5 26.32 -4.71 10.52
N PRO A 6 25.44 -3.91 11.14
CA PRO A 6 24.02 -4.16 11.06
C PRO A 6 23.58 -4.12 9.57
N PRO A 7 22.63 -4.97 9.16
CA PRO A 7 22.15 -4.96 7.78
C PRO A 7 21.62 -3.56 7.43
N ALA A 8 21.88 -3.14 6.20
CA ALA A 8 21.38 -1.86 5.71
C ALA A 8 19.83 -1.78 5.87
N PRO A 9 19.29 -0.61 6.22
CA PRO A 9 17.86 -0.46 6.37
C PRO A 9 17.15 -0.79 5.06
N LYS A 10 16.05 -1.54 5.14
CA LYS A 10 15.21 -1.84 3.98
C LYS A 10 14.53 -0.56 3.48
N LYS A 11 14.35 -0.46 2.16
CA LYS A 11 13.52 0.57 1.53
C LYS A 11 12.06 0.43 1.99
N ILE A 12 11.37 1.55 2.14
CA ILE A 12 9.96 1.58 2.56
C ILE A 12 9.08 1.44 1.33
N LEU A 13 8.19 0.44 1.39
CA LEU A 13 7.18 0.18 0.36
C LEU A 13 5.78 0.35 0.93
N TYR A 14 4.99 1.22 0.31
CA TYR A 14 3.55 1.34 0.56
C TYR A 14 2.74 0.61 -0.51
N ILE A 15 1.68 -0.05 -0.10
CA ILE A 15 0.74 -0.74 -0.99
C ILE A 15 -0.68 -0.33 -0.61
N ASP A 16 -1.46 0.18 -1.57
CA ASP A 16 -2.87 0.49 -1.34
C ASP A 16 -3.73 -0.78 -1.21
N LEU A 17 -4.95 -0.62 -0.71
CA LEU A 17 -5.94 -1.70 -0.62
C LEU A 17 -6.83 -1.74 -1.86
N ASP A 18 -7.65 -0.71 -2.06
CA ASP A 18 -8.77 -0.73 -3.00
C ASP A 18 -8.28 -0.82 -4.45
N ASN A 19 -8.76 -1.81 -5.21
CA ASN A 19 -8.33 -2.14 -6.57
C ASN A 19 -6.80 -2.37 -6.73
N THR A 20 -6.09 -2.55 -5.63
CA THR A 20 -4.65 -2.85 -5.59
C THR A 20 -4.41 -4.20 -4.90
N LEU A 21 -4.73 -4.35 -3.62
CA LEU A 21 -4.74 -5.64 -2.93
C LEU A 21 -6.10 -6.32 -2.97
N VAL A 22 -7.19 -5.54 -2.99
CA VAL A 22 -8.57 -6.04 -2.94
C VAL A 22 -9.34 -5.75 -4.22
N ASP A 23 -10.23 -6.67 -4.58
CA ASP A 23 -11.18 -6.54 -5.68
C ASP A 23 -12.42 -5.77 -5.19
N PHE A 24 -12.44 -4.45 -5.37
CA PHE A 24 -13.58 -3.61 -4.96
C PHE A 24 -14.91 -4.05 -5.62
N PRO A 25 -14.98 -4.40 -6.91
CA PRO A 25 -16.17 -4.99 -7.53
C PRO A 25 -16.73 -6.21 -6.81
N SER A 26 -15.88 -7.06 -6.21
CA SER A 26 -16.36 -8.24 -5.47
C SER A 26 -17.17 -7.85 -4.23
N GLY A 27 -16.79 -6.76 -3.56
CA GLY A 27 -17.56 -6.18 -2.47
C GLY A 27 -18.93 -5.67 -2.90
N ILE A 28 -19.00 -4.93 -4.03
CA ILE A 28 -20.27 -4.46 -4.61
C ILE A 28 -21.20 -5.64 -4.90
N ALA A 29 -20.68 -6.71 -5.52
CA ALA A 29 -21.46 -7.89 -5.88
C ALA A 29 -22.07 -8.61 -4.65
N ARG A 30 -21.52 -8.40 -3.45
CA ARG A 30 -21.99 -8.98 -2.19
C ARG A 30 -22.89 -8.07 -1.36
N LEU A 31 -23.05 -6.81 -1.76
CA LEU A 31 -24.05 -5.93 -1.13
C LEU A 31 -25.45 -6.49 -1.34
N SER A 32 -26.35 -6.17 -0.41
CA SER A 32 -27.78 -6.46 -0.60
C SER A 32 -28.31 -5.73 -1.84
N ALA A 33 -29.36 -6.27 -2.48
CA ALA A 33 -29.98 -5.60 -3.64
C ALA A 33 -30.47 -4.17 -3.29
N ARG A 34 -30.87 -3.94 -2.03
CA ARG A 34 -31.24 -2.62 -1.54
C ARG A 34 -30.02 -1.69 -1.53
N ASP A 35 -28.90 -2.13 -0.96
CA ASP A 35 -27.72 -1.30 -0.81
C ASP A 35 -27.06 -1.03 -2.16
N GLN A 36 -27.12 -1.99 -3.11
CA GLN A 36 -26.66 -1.76 -4.48
C GLN A 36 -27.43 -0.63 -5.17
N ILE A 37 -28.72 -0.48 -4.90
CA ILE A 37 -29.54 0.62 -5.44
C ILE A 37 -29.28 1.92 -4.65
N GLU A 38 -29.24 1.83 -3.32
CA GLU A 38 -29.08 3.01 -2.45
C GLU A 38 -27.74 3.70 -2.64
N TYR A 39 -26.66 2.92 -2.86
CA TYR A 39 -25.30 3.44 -2.99
C TYR A 39 -24.78 3.43 -4.43
N GLU A 40 -25.66 3.36 -5.45
CA GLU A 40 -25.24 3.41 -6.85
C GLU A 40 -24.43 4.68 -7.15
N GLY A 41 -23.21 4.51 -7.69
CA GLY A 41 -22.29 5.59 -8.01
C GLY A 41 -21.41 6.09 -6.86
N HIS A 42 -21.63 5.60 -5.62
CA HIS A 42 -20.85 5.93 -4.42
C HIS A 42 -20.79 4.73 -3.45
N TYR A 43 -20.48 3.57 -3.99
CA TYR A 43 -20.46 2.30 -3.22
C TYR A 43 -19.48 2.29 -2.06
N ASP A 44 -18.46 3.13 -2.09
CA ASP A 44 -17.51 3.29 -1.00
C ASP A 44 -18.14 3.88 0.27
N ASP A 45 -19.31 4.53 0.16
CA ASP A 45 -20.10 4.99 1.32
C ASP A 45 -20.99 3.89 1.91
N ALA A 46 -21.15 2.73 1.24
CA ALA A 46 -21.99 1.64 1.75
C ALA A 46 -21.35 1.01 3.00
N PRO A 47 -22.10 0.98 4.16
CA PRO A 47 -21.59 0.39 5.39
C PRO A 47 -21.22 -1.08 5.20
N GLY A 48 -20.05 -1.49 5.69
CA GLY A 48 -19.61 -2.88 5.67
C GLY A 48 -18.96 -3.35 4.35
N ILE A 49 -19.01 -2.55 3.27
CA ILE A 49 -18.55 -2.98 1.95
C ILE A 49 -17.07 -3.43 1.96
N PHE A 50 -16.21 -2.76 2.74
CA PHE A 50 -14.78 -3.07 2.78
C PHE A 50 -14.46 -4.41 3.47
N GLY A 51 -15.38 -4.96 4.25
CA GLY A 51 -15.30 -6.31 4.81
C GLY A 51 -15.75 -7.41 3.84
N LEU A 52 -16.37 -7.05 2.70
CA LEU A 52 -16.91 -8.01 1.74
C LEU A 52 -15.98 -8.32 0.57
N MET A 53 -14.85 -7.64 0.47
CA MET A 53 -13.98 -7.69 -0.71
C MET A 53 -13.05 -8.90 -0.70
N ASP A 54 -12.93 -9.57 -1.84
CA ASP A 54 -11.91 -10.60 -2.05
C ASP A 54 -10.54 -9.97 -2.30
N PRO A 55 -9.45 -10.67 -1.99
CA PRO A 55 -8.13 -10.29 -2.50
C PRO A 55 -8.09 -10.41 -4.03
N LEU A 56 -7.36 -9.48 -4.69
CA LEU A 56 -7.01 -9.66 -6.08
C LEU A 56 -6.11 -10.90 -6.28
N PRO A 57 -6.14 -11.55 -7.46
CA PRO A 57 -5.24 -12.65 -7.78
C PRO A 57 -3.78 -12.28 -7.51
N ASP A 58 -3.03 -13.18 -6.88
CA ASP A 58 -1.60 -13.07 -6.56
C ASP A 58 -1.23 -11.94 -5.57
N ALA A 59 -2.16 -11.06 -5.19
CA ALA A 59 -1.88 -9.89 -4.35
C ALA A 59 -1.27 -10.25 -2.98
N LEU A 60 -1.85 -11.22 -2.30
CA LEU A 60 -1.38 -11.62 -0.97
C LEU A 60 -0.03 -12.32 -1.00
N GLU A 61 0.24 -13.10 -2.05
CA GLU A 61 1.54 -13.73 -2.25
C GLU A 61 2.60 -12.68 -2.55
N ALA A 62 2.30 -11.74 -3.46
CA ALA A 62 3.19 -10.63 -3.79
C ALA A 62 3.51 -9.79 -2.55
N TYR A 63 2.50 -9.42 -1.74
CA TYR A 63 2.71 -8.69 -0.49
C TYR A 63 3.69 -9.41 0.44
N ARG A 64 3.47 -10.72 0.70
CA ARG A 64 4.35 -11.51 1.58
C ARG A 64 5.77 -11.63 1.03
N LYS A 65 5.91 -11.79 -0.28
CA LYS A 65 7.22 -11.86 -0.95
C LYS A 65 7.96 -10.53 -0.86
N LEU A 66 7.30 -9.42 -1.17
CA LEU A 66 7.90 -8.08 -1.10
C LEU A 66 8.27 -7.69 0.33
N ALA A 67 7.49 -8.06 1.34
CA ALA A 67 7.79 -7.79 2.74
C ALA A 67 9.09 -8.48 3.25
N GLN A 68 9.60 -9.47 2.54
CA GLN A 68 10.91 -10.06 2.84
C GLN A 68 12.06 -9.11 2.44
N HIS A 69 11.85 -8.27 1.43
CA HIS A 69 12.85 -7.40 0.83
C HIS A 69 12.70 -5.92 1.22
N PHE A 70 11.48 -5.49 1.52
CA PHE A 70 11.12 -4.11 1.86
C PHE A 70 10.58 -4.01 3.28
N ASP A 71 10.63 -2.80 3.84
CA ASP A 71 9.85 -2.41 5.02
C ASP A 71 8.45 -2.03 4.52
N THR A 72 7.54 -3.02 4.45
CA THR A 72 6.27 -2.93 3.72
C THR A 72 5.11 -2.56 4.63
N TYR A 73 4.32 -1.57 4.22
CA TYR A 73 3.11 -1.11 4.88
C TYR A 73 1.94 -1.11 3.89
N THR A 74 0.74 -1.31 4.41
CA THR A 74 -0.49 -0.97 3.70
C THR A 74 -0.80 0.50 3.93
N LEU A 75 -1.00 1.29 2.86
CA LEU A 75 -1.34 2.70 2.92
C LEU A 75 -2.59 2.96 2.09
N SER A 76 -3.74 3.06 2.76
CA SER A 76 -5.05 3.20 2.12
C SER A 76 -5.81 4.43 2.61
N THR A 77 -6.90 4.77 1.92
CA THR A 77 -7.84 5.81 2.33
C THR A 77 -9.14 5.18 2.79
N ALA A 78 -9.65 5.57 3.95
CA ALA A 78 -11.00 5.22 4.36
C ALA A 78 -11.94 6.38 4.01
N PRO A 79 -13.04 6.16 3.24
CA PRO A 79 -13.98 7.21 2.87
C PRO A 79 -14.51 7.95 4.08
N TRP A 80 -14.61 9.28 3.98
CA TRP A 80 -14.98 10.14 5.12
C TRP A 80 -16.39 9.89 5.61
N HIS A 81 -17.32 9.57 4.70
CA HIS A 81 -18.73 9.34 5.02
C HIS A 81 -19.04 7.89 5.43
N ASN A 82 -18.06 6.97 5.34
CA ASN A 82 -18.23 5.58 5.75
C ASN A 82 -17.32 5.25 6.95
N ALA A 83 -17.84 5.44 8.16
CA ALA A 83 -17.10 5.13 9.39
C ALA A 83 -16.73 3.64 9.51
N SER A 84 -17.54 2.72 8.92
CA SER A 84 -17.22 1.29 8.95
C SER A 84 -15.96 0.95 8.15
N ALA A 85 -15.62 1.73 7.13
CA ALA A 85 -14.44 1.51 6.31
C ALA A 85 -13.14 1.45 7.13
N TRP A 86 -13.02 2.25 8.19
CA TRP A 86 -11.86 2.24 9.09
C TRP A 86 -11.73 0.91 9.83
N HIS A 87 -12.84 0.42 10.36
CA HIS A 87 -12.92 -0.86 11.06
C HIS A 87 -12.71 -2.03 10.10
N ASP A 88 -13.41 -2.03 8.97
CA ASP A 88 -13.41 -3.14 8.01
C ASP A 88 -12.04 -3.33 7.36
N LYS A 89 -11.33 -2.25 7.02
CA LYS A 89 -9.97 -2.33 6.47
C LYS A 89 -8.97 -2.92 7.47
N VAL A 90 -9.10 -2.61 8.75
CA VAL A 90 -8.29 -3.25 9.80
C VAL A 90 -8.56 -4.75 9.86
N LEU A 91 -9.84 -5.14 9.90
CA LEU A 91 -10.22 -6.56 9.95
C LEU A 91 -9.78 -7.31 8.70
N TRP A 92 -9.95 -6.70 7.52
CA TRP A 92 -9.51 -7.30 6.26
C TRP A 92 -8.00 -7.59 6.26
N VAL A 93 -7.18 -6.62 6.67
CA VAL A 93 -5.72 -6.80 6.77
C VAL A 93 -5.37 -7.89 7.78
N GLN A 94 -6.04 -7.94 8.92
CA GLN A 94 -5.81 -8.95 9.94
C GLN A 94 -6.18 -10.35 9.44
N GLU A 95 -7.30 -10.50 8.74
CA GLU A 95 -7.77 -11.77 8.20
C GLU A 95 -6.85 -12.33 7.11
N HIS A 96 -6.47 -11.49 6.15
CA HIS A 96 -5.78 -11.94 4.95
C HIS A 96 -4.24 -11.89 5.05
N LEU A 97 -3.69 -10.96 5.83
CA LEU A 97 -2.24 -10.76 5.97
C LEU A 97 -1.71 -11.14 7.36
N GLY A 98 -2.59 -11.40 8.32
CA GLY A 98 -2.29 -11.97 9.62
C GLY A 98 -2.42 -10.99 10.79
N LEU A 99 -2.86 -11.56 11.92
CA LEU A 99 -3.22 -10.84 13.15
C LEU A 99 -2.08 -10.74 14.17
N THR A 100 -1.18 -11.72 14.18
CA THR A 100 -0.18 -11.88 15.24
C THR A 100 1.12 -11.13 14.94
N SER A 101 1.98 -10.96 15.94
CA SER A 101 3.31 -10.35 15.79
C SER A 101 4.22 -11.04 14.76
N GLU A 102 3.92 -12.29 14.44
CA GLU A 102 4.66 -13.08 13.44
C GLU A 102 4.25 -12.71 12.00
N SER A 103 3.15 -11.99 11.82
CA SER A 103 2.69 -11.63 10.49
C SER A 103 3.44 -10.43 9.92
N VAL A 104 3.65 -10.45 8.60
CA VAL A 104 4.36 -9.38 7.88
C VAL A 104 3.60 -8.04 7.90
N ALA A 105 2.30 -8.06 8.17
CA ALA A 105 1.44 -6.87 8.22
C ALA A 105 1.10 -6.39 9.65
N TYR A 106 1.67 -7.01 10.69
CA TYR A 106 1.37 -6.66 12.06
C TYR A 106 1.73 -5.20 12.37
N LYS A 107 0.70 -4.40 12.74
CA LYS A 107 0.81 -2.95 13.01
C LYS A 107 1.36 -2.13 11.81
N ARG A 108 1.10 -2.60 10.58
CA ARG A 108 1.61 -1.98 9.34
C ARG A 108 0.48 -1.53 8.42
N LEU A 109 -0.63 -1.06 9.00
CA LEU A 109 -1.72 -0.40 8.28
C LEU A 109 -1.73 1.09 8.62
N ILE A 110 -1.72 1.92 7.58
CA ILE A 110 -1.87 3.37 7.65
C ILE A 110 -3.13 3.74 6.85
N LEU A 111 -4.06 4.47 7.47
CA LEU A 111 -5.21 5.04 6.80
C LEU A 111 -5.03 6.57 6.73
N SER A 112 -4.98 7.11 5.52
CA SER A 112 -4.71 8.52 5.27
C SER A 112 -5.43 9.04 4.04
N HIS A 113 -5.98 10.25 4.11
CA HIS A 113 -6.48 11.00 2.96
C HIS A 113 -5.37 11.79 2.23
N HIS A 114 -4.13 11.71 2.76
CA HIS A 114 -2.97 12.45 2.28
C HIS A 114 -1.77 11.51 2.18
N LYS A 115 -1.76 10.66 1.14
CA LYS A 115 -0.70 9.66 0.93
C LYS A 115 0.67 10.32 0.70
N ASN A 116 0.69 11.52 0.12
CA ASN A 116 1.88 12.34 -0.09
C ASN A 116 2.60 12.79 1.20
N LEU A 117 1.91 12.75 2.36
CA LEU A 117 2.55 13.08 3.64
C LEU A 117 3.33 11.91 4.25
N ASN A 118 3.23 10.73 3.67
CA ASN A 118 3.97 9.55 4.11
C ASN A 118 5.30 9.45 3.35
N ARG A 119 6.39 9.37 4.09
CA ARG A 119 7.74 9.25 3.51
C ARG A 119 8.06 7.79 3.23
N GLY A 120 8.48 7.49 2.01
CA GLY A 120 8.84 6.15 1.60
C GLY A 120 9.50 6.15 0.23
N ASP A 121 9.99 4.99 -0.20
CA ASP A 121 10.68 4.86 -1.48
C ASP A 121 9.71 4.51 -2.62
N PHE A 122 8.69 3.70 -2.33
CA PHE A 122 7.74 3.22 -3.33
C PHE A 122 6.31 3.25 -2.81
N LEU A 123 5.37 3.54 -3.71
CA LEU A 123 3.92 3.43 -3.50
C LEU A 123 3.29 2.69 -4.68
N VAL A 124 2.63 1.57 -4.43
CA VAL A 124 1.79 0.86 -5.41
C VAL A 124 0.34 1.25 -5.17
N ASP A 125 -0.31 1.87 -6.17
CA ASP A 125 -1.67 2.42 -6.06
C ASP A 125 -2.33 2.47 -7.43
N ASP A 126 -3.64 2.19 -7.52
CA ASP A 126 -4.37 2.17 -8.79
C ASP A 126 -4.61 3.57 -9.38
N ARG A 127 -4.62 4.62 -8.55
CA ARG A 127 -4.98 5.99 -8.96
C ARG A 127 -4.17 7.05 -8.23
N SER A 128 -4.06 8.23 -8.85
CA SER A 128 -3.34 9.39 -8.31
C SER A 128 -4.06 10.15 -7.19
N ALA A 129 -5.29 9.73 -6.82
CA ALA A 129 -6.11 10.41 -5.83
C ALA A 129 -5.52 10.34 -4.41
N ASN A 130 -6.07 11.17 -3.50
CA ASN A 130 -5.69 11.22 -2.09
C ASN A 130 -4.18 11.42 -1.85
N GLY A 131 -3.54 12.17 -2.75
CA GLY A 131 -2.12 12.50 -2.66
C GLY A 131 -1.17 11.42 -3.21
N ALA A 132 -1.67 10.33 -3.80
CA ALA A 132 -0.80 9.30 -4.37
C ALA A 132 0.05 9.83 -5.53
N GLY A 133 -0.53 10.71 -6.37
CA GLY A 133 0.19 11.33 -7.48
C GLY A 133 1.26 12.36 -7.06
N GLU A 134 1.22 12.85 -5.82
CA GLU A 134 2.20 13.77 -5.24
C GLU A 134 3.13 13.07 -4.22
N PHE A 135 3.15 11.74 -4.21
CA PHE A 135 4.05 10.98 -3.35
C PHE A 135 5.51 11.26 -3.74
N GLU A 136 6.36 11.61 -2.77
CA GLU A 136 7.76 12.00 -3.03
C GLU A 136 8.64 10.85 -3.53
N GLY A 137 8.30 9.59 -3.18
CA GLY A 137 8.95 8.40 -3.73
C GLY A 137 8.42 8.04 -5.12
N GLU A 138 8.72 6.84 -5.57
CA GLU A 138 8.25 6.35 -6.87
C GLU A 138 6.82 5.78 -6.75
N TRP A 139 5.86 6.37 -7.45
CA TRP A 139 4.51 5.86 -7.57
C TRP A 139 4.40 4.87 -8.74
N LEU A 140 4.07 3.62 -8.42
CA LEU A 140 3.81 2.55 -9.37
C LEU A 140 2.30 2.47 -9.60
N GLN A 141 1.83 3.00 -10.73
CA GLN A 141 0.42 2.90 -11.08
C GLN A 141 0.05 1.47 -11.43
N PHE A 142 -0.84 0.88 -10.62
CA PHE A 142 -1.30 -0.49 -10.75
C PHE A 142 -2.65 -0.59 -11.46
N GLY A 143 -2.86 -1.67 -12.21
CA GLY A 143 -4.16 -2.05 -12.73
C GLY A 143 -4.20 -2.17 -14.26
N PRO A 144 -5.34 -2.64 -14.82
CA PRO A 144 -5.50 -2.84 -16.25
C PRO A 144 -5.22 -1.56 -17.06
N GLY A 145 -4.30 -1.64 -18.02
CA GLY A 145 -3.91 -0.51 -18.85
C GLY A 145 -2.91 0.48 -18.22
N ALA A 146 -2.54 0.28 -16.95
CA ALA A 146 -1.48 1.04 -16.30
C ALA A 146 -0.09 0.47 -16.62
N ALA A 147 0.96 1.15 -16.14
CA ALA A 147 2.36 0.70 -16.29
C ALA A 147 2.59 -0.67 -15.65
N PHE A 148 1.87 -0.97 -14.56
CA PHE A 148 1.94 -2.23 -13.83
C PHE A 148 0.58 -2.94 -13.86
N PRO A 149 0.30 -3.75 -14.91
CA PRO A 149 -1.03 -4.34 -15.09
C PRO A 149 -1.31 -5.54 -14.18
N SER A 150 -0.33 -6.06 -13.46
CA SER A 150 -0.44 -7.25 -12.62
C SER A 150 0.55 -7.24 -11.45
N TRP A 151 0.29 -8.06 -10.43
CA TRP A 151 1.21 -8.28 -9.32
C TRP A 151 2.53 -8.92 -9.74
N ALA A 152 2.54 -9.70 -10.81
CA ALA A 152 3.77 -10.25 -11.39
C ALA A 152 4.71 -9.14 -11.84
N SER A 153 4.20 -8.15 -12.61
CA SER A 153 5.00 -7.01 -13.10
C SER A 153 5.50 -6.11 -11.97
N VAL A 154 4.66 -5.83 -10.96
CA VAL A 154 5.08 -5.07 -9.76
C VAL A 154 6.19 -5.78 -9.00
N THR A 155 6.00 -7.10 -8.79
CA THR A 155 6.96 -7.90 -8.01
C THR A 155 8.32 -7.97 -8.69
N GLU A 156 8.35 -8.25 -10.00
CA GLU A 156 9.58 -8.27 -10.79
C GLU A 156 10.32 -6.94 -10.68
N TYR A 157 9.64 -5.85 -10.96
CA TYR A 157 10.18 -4.50 -10.92
C TYR A 157 10.77 -4.13 -9.55
N LEU A 158 10.03 -4.39 -8.47
CA LEU A 158 10.46 -4.03 -7.13
C LEU A 158 11.61 -4.91 -6.64
N LEU A 159 11.64 -6.21 -6.97
CA LEU A 159 12.72 -7.09 -6.56
C LEU A 159 14.07 -6.69 -7.19
N GLU A 160 14.09 -6.21 -8.41
CA GLU A 160 15.29 -5.63 -9.02
C GLU A 160 15.79 -4.43 -8.22
N ARG A 161 14.89 -3.57 -7.75
CA ARG A 161 15.21 -2.35 -6.98
C ARG A 161 15.54 -2.60 -5.52
N ALA A 162 15.10 -3.71 -4.96
CA ALA A 162 15.51 -4.12 -3.61
C ALA A 162 17.02 -4.37 -3.50
N GLN A 163 17.64 -4.85 -4.59
CA GLN A 163 19.05 -5.19 -4.65
C GLN A 163 19.95 -3.97 -4.92
N THR A 164 19.37 -2.86 -5.41
CA THR A 164 20.12 -1.64 -5.71
C THR A 164 20.40 -0.88 -4.41
N PRO A 165 21.66 -0.59 -4.06
CA PRO A 165 21.95 0.22 -2.88
C PRO A 165 21.20 1.56 -2.94
N MET A 166 20.75 2.05 -1.80
CA MET A 166 20.23 3.42 -1.72
C MET A 166 21.33 4.36 -2.18
N ALA A 167 21.07 5.18 -3.21
CA ALA A 167 21.99 6.24 -3.56
C ALA A 167 22.13 7.15 -2.33
N ASP A 168 23.39 7.44 -1.95
CA ASP A 168 23.70 8.30 -0.80
C ASP A 168 23.24 9.74 -1.10
N VAL A 169 21.96 10.01 -0.83
CA VAL A 169 21.35 11.34 -0.96
C VAL A 169 21.63 12.12 0.33
N GLY A 170 22.87 12.49 0.56
CA GLY A 170 23.05 13.30 1.73
C GLY A 170 24.42 13.53 2.32
N THR A 171 25.39 14.01 1.55
CA THR A 171 26.57 14.62 2.19
C THR A 171 26.95 16.02 1.64
N ASP A 172 26.22 16.56 0.67
CA ASP A 172 26.66 17.81 0.01
C ASP A 172 25.98 19.09 0.50
N LEU A 173 24.94 19.00 1.34
CA LEU A 173 24.25 20.20 1.86
C LEU A 173 24.79 20.74 3.20
N ARG A 174 25.71 20.04 3.88
CA ARG A 174 26.31 20.52 5.13
C ARG A 174 27.67 21.21 4.96
N ALA A 175 28.30 21.09 3.82
CA ALA A 175 29.59 21.73 3.56
C ALA A 175 29.43 23.23 3.17
N SER A 176 28.30 23.64 2.63
CA SER A 176 28.06 25.02 2.16
C SER A 176 27.64 26.02 3.26
N ALA A 177 27.28 25.54 4.45
CA ALA A 177 26.79 26.42 5.55
C ALA A 177 27.87 26.84 6.54
N ARG A 178 29.15 26.46 6.37
CA ARG A 178 30.26 26.84 7.25
C ARG A 178 31.28 27.82 6.65
N ALA A 179 30.97 28.36 5.48
CA ALA A 179 31.85 29.36 4.83
C ALA A 179 31.11 30.66 4.53
N ARG A 180 30.47 31.24 5.53
CA ARG A 180 30.13 32.69 5.55
C ARG A 180 30.11 33.19 6.99
#